data_00a5d7e3fe79d76a16f95db347f0c5f6
#
_entry.id   00a5d7e3fe79d76a16f95db347f0c5f6
#
_cell.length_a   1.000
_cell.length_b   1.000
_cell.length_c   1.000
_cell.angle_alpha   90.00
_cell.angle_beta   90.00
_cell.angle_gamma   90.00
#
_symmetry.space_group_name_H-M   'P 1'
#
loop_
_entity.id
_entity.type
_entity.pdbx_description
1 polymer ?
#
loop_
_entity_poly.entity_id
_entity_poly.type
_entity_poly.pdbx_seq_one_letter_code
_entity_poly.pdbx_strand_id
1 'polypeptide(L)'
;MYTASEIQSYLSDCSEALKVCRHHLHRHPEVGLQLLQTAAFIEKELLSYGVDEIHKGFGSSAIVAVIHGKKKAPHWVGLRADMDALPLREASGTEYASVNENRAHACGHDGHMTVALGACRFLASHRDFEGSVAVIFQPGEEGYAGARLMVENGLFEKFPIAEVYATHCEPTLEVGQIGIDPGYIMAAADVFSIDVTGRGG
;
A
#
# COMPACT_ATOMS: atom_id res chain seq x y z
N MET A 1 -21.49 6.79 -12.81
CA MET A 1 -20.87 6.93 -11.45
C MET A 1 -21.43 5.80 -10.61
N TYR A 2 -20.58 5.01 -9.98
CA TYR A 2 -20.99 3.86 -9.17
C TYR A 2 -21.57 4.33 -7.84
N THR A 3 -22.60 3.68 -7.36
CA THR A 3 -23.18 3.93 -6.05
C THR A 3 -22.38 3.19 -4.97
N ALA A 4 -22.45 3.68 -3.73
CA ALA A 4 -21.84 2.99 -2.58
C ALA A 4 -22.35 1.53 -2.45
N SER A 5 -23.64 1.30 -2.74
CA SER A 5 -24.24 -0.04 -2.70
C SER A 5 -23.65 -1.00 -3.73
N GLU A 6 -23.39 -0.53 -4.96
CA GLU A 6 -22.76 -1.35 -6.00
C GLU A 6 -21.33 -1.72 -5.62
N ILE A 7 -20.56 -0.75 -5.09
CA ILE A 7 -19.19 -1.00 -4.60
C ILE A 7 -19.22 -2.00 -3.44
N GLN A 8 -20.12 -1.81 -2.48
CA GLN A 8 -20.24 -2.71 -1.32
C GLN A 8 -20.65 -4.12 -1.71
N SER A 9 -21.58 -4.27 -2.65
CA SER A 9 -21.96 -5.60 -3.18
C SER A 9 -20.76 -6.30 -3.81
N TYR A 10 -20.04 -5.61 -4.69
CA TYR A 10 -18.84 -6.17 -5.32
C TYR A 10 -17.77 -6.57 -4.32
N LEU A 11 -17.50 -5.71 -3.32
CA LEU A 11 -16.52 -6.03 -2.28
C LEU A 11 -16.95 -7.21 -1.40
N SER A 12 -18.24 -7.36 -1.13
CA SER A 12 -18.78 -8.53 -0.43
C SER A 12 -18.53 -9.82 -1.20
N ASP A 13 -18.74 -9.81 -2.52
CA ASP A 13 -18.51 -10.96 -3.40
C ASP A 13 -17.04 -11.38 -3.49
N CYS A 14 -16.09 -10.44 -3.31
CA CYS A 14 -14.67 -10.74 -3.36
C CYS A 14 -13.98 -10.77 -1.98
N SER A 15 -14.71 -10.59 -0.90
CA SER A 15 -14.17 -10.46 0.46
C SER A 15 -13.29 -11.62 0.90
N GLU A 16 -13.69 -12.87 0.64
CA GLU A 16 -12.90 -14.04 0.97
C GLU A 16 -11.58 -14.11 0.18
N ALA A 17 -11.60 -13.72 -1.11
CA ALA A 17 -10.39 -13.65 -1.92
C ALA A 17 -9.43 -12.57 -1.40
N LEU A 18 -9.95 -11.41 -1.01
CA LEU A 18 -9.15 -10.33 -0.42
C LEU A 18 -8.59 -10.72 0.96
N LYS A 19 -9.37 -11.45 1.76
CA LYS A 19 -8.91 -12.00 3.04
C LYS A 19 -7.75 -12.99 2.84
N VAL A 20 -7.83 -13.86 1.84
CA VAL A 20 -6.73 -14.77 1.48
C VAL A 20 -5.48 -13.98 1.07
N CYS A 21 -5.63 -12.91 0.27
CA CYS A 21 -4.51 -12.01 -0.08
C CYS A 21 -3.89 -11.40 1.18
N ARG A 22 -4.69 -10.85 2.08
CA ARG A 22 -4.21 -10.27 3.33
C ARG A 22 -3.47 -11.29 4.19
N HIS A 23 -4.02 -12.48 4.39
CA HIS A 23 -3.38 -13.54 5.18
C HIS A 23 -2.06 -14.00 4.56
N HIS A 24 -1.97 -14.03 3.22
CA HIS A 24 -0.72 -14.34 2.53
C HIS A 24 0.35 -13.27 2.80
N LEU A 25 0.01 -12.00 2.64
CA LEU A 25 0.91 -10.87 2.88
C LEU A 25 1.35 -10.84 4.36
N HIS A 26 0.41 -10.99 5.28
CA HIS A 26 0.67 -11.02 6.72
C HIS A 26 1.63 -12.15 7.10
N ARG A 27 1.47 -13.30 6.48
CA ARG A 27 2.27 -14.50 6.76
C ARG A 27 3.71 -14.41 6.25
N HIS A 28 3.96 -13.57 5.22
CA HIS A 28 5.26 -13.48 4.55
C HIS A 28 5.82 -12.06 4.57
N PRO A 29 5.98 -11.42 5.76
CA PRO A 29 6.43 -10.05 5.86
C PRO A 29 7.89 -9.89 5.43
N GLU A 30 8.17 -8.82 4.71
CA GLU A 30 9.52 -8.39 4.34
C GLU A 30 9.76 -6.97 4.86
N VAL A 31 10.99 -6.63 5.24
CA VAL A 31 11.35 -5.36 5.88
C VAL A 31 12.19 -4.50 4.94
N GLY A 32 11.93 -3.21 4.95
CA GLY A 32 12.75 -2.21 4.27
C GLY A 32 12.41 -2.04 2.79
N LEU A 33 13.43 -1.95 1.94
CA LEU A 33 13.27 -1.62 0.53
C LEU A 33 13.20 -2.84 -0.41
N GLN A 34 13.84 -3.95 -0.04
CA GLN A 34 13.94 -5.17 -0.85
C GLN A 34 12.83 -6.16 -0.46
N LEU A 35 11.67 -6.03 -1.07
CA LEU A 35 10.45 -6.77 -0.77
C LEU A 35 10.09 -7.68 -1.96
N LEU A 36 10.98 -8.59 -2.32
CA LEU A 36 10.90 -9.32 -3.58
C LEU A 36 9.69 -10.28 -3.65
N GLN A 37 9.37 -10.95 -2.55
CA GLN A 37 8.22 -11.88 -2.49
C GLN A 37 6.90 -11.10 -2.46
N THR A 38 6.84 -10.04 -1.66
CA THR A 38 5.68 -9.13 -1.58
C THR A 38 5.38 -8.51 -2.94
N ALA A 39 6.40 -7.97 -3.62
CA ALA A 39 6.26 -7.38 -4.94
C ALA A 39 5.81 -8.41 -6.00
N ALA A 40 6.38 -9.62 -5.97
CA ALA A 40 5.99 -10.68 -6.89
C ALA A 40 4.54 -11.13 -6.68
N PHE A 41 4.09 -11.20 -5.42
CA PHE A 41 2.70 -11.53 -5.09
C PHE A 41 1.75 -10.44 -5.60
N ILE A 42 2.03 -9.16 -5.32
CA ILE A 42 1.22 -8.03 -5.78
C ILE A 42 1.13 -8.02 -7.31
N GLU A 43 2.26 -8.18 -8.00
CA GLU A 43 2.28 -8.22 -9.47
C GLU A 43 1.40 -9.32 -10.03
N LYS A 44 1.47 -10.53 -9.44
CA LYS A 44 0.62 -11.66 -9.84
C LYS A 44 -0.87 -11.34 -9.69
N GLU A 45 -1.27 -10.74 -8.58
CA GLU A 45 -2.67 -10.36 -8.35
C GLU A 45 -3.11 -9.28 -9.35
N LEU A 46 -2.29 -8.24 -9.57
CA LEU A 46 -2.56 -7.18 -10.54
C LEU A 46 -2.76 -7.72 -11.97
N LEU A 47 -1.90 -8.64 -12.39
CA LEU A 47 -2.03 -9.32 -13.69
C LEU A 47 -3.34 -10.10 -13.78
N SER A 48 -3.75 -10.78 -12.71
CA SER A 48 -5.00 -11.55 -12.67
C SER A 48 -6.25 -10.65 -12.75
N TYR A 49 -6.16 -9.42 -12.27
CA TYR A 49 -7.25 -8.44 -12.32
C TYR A 49 -7.37 -7.74 -13.68
N GLY A 50 -6.36 -7.83 -14.53
CA GLY A 50 -6.34 -7.19 -15.84
C GLY A 50 -6.19 -5.69 -15.77
N VAL A 51 -5.29 -5.18 -14.92
CA VAL A 51 -4.86 -3.77 -14.93
C VAL A 51 -4.17 -3.47 -16.26
N ASP A 52 -4.18 -2.20 -16.70
CA ASP A 52 -3.68 -1.85 -18.03
C ASP A 52 -2.16 -1.88 -18.10
N GLU A 53 -1.48 -1.38 -17.06
CA GLU A 53 -0.03 -1.29 -17.03
C GLU A 53 0.51 -1.60 -15.63
N ILE A 54 1.67 -2.22 -15.57
CA ILE A 54 2.43 -2.44 -14.34
C ILE A 54 3.85 -1.91 -14.56
N HIS A 55 4.24 -0.93 -13.76
CA HIS A 55 5.54 -0.29 -13.86
C HIS A 55 6.39 -0.58 -12.63
N LYS A 56 7.66 -0.80 -12.87
CA LYS A 56 8.72 -0.97 -11.88
C LYS A 56 9.83 0.05 -12.12
N GLY A 57 10.84 0.10 -11.26
CA GLY A 57 12.01 0.96 -11.48
C GLY A 57 11.97 2.31 -10.77
N PHE A 58 10.97 2.55 -9.91
CA PHE A 58 10.88 3.75 -9.06
C PHE A 58 11.59 3.60 -7.70
N GLY A 59 12.62 2.78 -7.65
CA GLY A 59 13.34 2.43 -6.44
C GLY A 59 12.94 1.06 -5.90
N SER A 60 13.93 0.16 -5.82
CA SER A 60 13.82 -1.18 -5.25
C SER A 60 12.58 -1.97 -5.70
N SER A 61 11.74 -2.42 -4.75
CA SER A 61 10.57 -3.28 -5.00
C SER A 61 9.28 -2.51 -5.29
N ALA A 62 9.35 -1.20 -5.56
CA ALA A 62 8.19 -0.37 -5.86
C ALA A 62 7.43 -0.84 -7.11
N ILE A 63 6.10 -0.82 -7.03
CA ILE A 63 5.20 -1.12 -8.15
C ILE A 63 4.21 0.04 -8.32
N VAL A 64 3.96 0.42 -9.57
CA VAL A 64 2.88 1.32 -9.93
C VAL A 64 1.98 0.61 -10.94
N ALA A 65 0.73 0.35 -10.56
CA ALA A 65 -0.28 -0.16 -11.46
C ALA A 65 -1.12 0.98 -12.02
N VAL A 66 -1.40 0.95 -13.32
CA VAL A 66 -2.23 1.97 -13.98
C VAL A 66 -3.52 1.33 -14.47
N ILE A 67 -4.64 2.02 -14.21
CA ILE A 67 -5.96 1.63 -14.66
C ILE A 67 -6.62 2.82 -15.35
N HIS A 68 -6.95 2.65 -16.64
CA HIS A 68 -7.59 3.69 -17.43
C HIS A 68 -9.11 3.61 -17.38
N GLY A 69 -9.74 4.74 -17.14
CA GLY A 69 -11.17 4.90 -17.35
C GLY A 69 -11.54 4.95 -18.85
N LYS A 70 -12.82 4.77 -19.16
CA LYS A 70 -13.33 4.84 -20.54
C LYS A 70 -13.19 6.22 -21.18
N LYS A 71 -13.14 7.28 -20.36
CA LYS A 71 -13.00 8.65 -20.81
C LYS A 71 -11.61 9.17 -20.45
N LYS A 72 -10.91 9.73 -21.43
CA LYS A 72 -9.59 10.34 -21.19
C LYS A 72 -9.73 11.66 -20.45
N ALA A 73 -8.87 11.90 -19.47
CA ALA A 73 -8.66 13.19 -18.83
C ALA A 73 -7.16 13.41 -18.57
N PRO A 74 -6.70 14.67 -18.49
CA PRO A 74 -5.29 14.98 -18.32
C PRO A 74 -4.76 14.68 -16.90
N HIS A 75 -5.65 14.60 -15.91
CA HIS A 75 -5.28 14.42 -14.51
C HIS A 75 -5.56 12.99 -14.06
N TRP A 76 -4.62 12.46 -13.29
CA TRP A 76 -4.71 11.13 -12.70
C TRP A 76 -4.84 11.24 -11.19
N VAL A 77 -5.48 10.25 -10.60
CA VAL A 77 -5.56 10.08 -9.15
C VAL A 77 -4.57 8.99 -8.74
N GLY A 78 -3.79 9.25 -7.71
CA GLY A 78 -2.93 8.28 -7.06
C GLY A 78 -3.63 7.62 -5.87
N LEU A 79 -3.53 6.30 -5.75
CA LEU A 79 -3.85 5.57 -4.52
C LEU A 79 -2.56 4.93 -4.00
N ARG A 80 -2.20 5.20 -2.74
CA ARG A 80 -0.94 4.71 -2.16
C ARG A 80 -1.18 3.67 -1.07
N ALA A 81 -0.41 2.60 -1.14
CA ALA A 81 -0.25 1.63 -0.05
C ALA A 81 1.24 1.37 0.20
N ASP A 82 1.64 1.37 1.45
CA ASP A 82 2.95 0.89 1.88
C ASP A 82 3.00 -0.64 1.89
N MET A 83 4.23 -1.20 1.81
CA MET A 83 4.41 -2.63 1.60
C MET A 83 5.27 -3.31 2.67
N ASP A 84 6.13 -2.56 3.34
CA ASP A 84 7.12 -3.11 4.25
C ASP A 84 6.53 -3.45 5.62
N ALA A 85 7.20 -4.37 6.30
CA ALA A 85 6.89 -4.81 7.64
C ALA A 85 7.92 -4.28 8.64
N LEU A 86 7.64 -4.46 9.92
CA LEU A 86 8.52 -4.10 11.02
C LEU A 86 9.46 -5.24 11.42
N PRO A 87 10.71 -4.94 11.83
CA PRO A 87 11.68 -5.92 12.33
C PRO A 87 11.39 -6.30 13.79
N LEU A 88 10.25 -6.93 14.03
CA LEU A 88 9.82 -7.38 15.34
C LEU A 88 9.21 -8.78 15.29
N ARG A 89 9.24 -9.49 16.41
CA ARG A 89 8.64 -10.82 16.53
C ARG A 89 7.13 -10.69 16.72
N GLU A 90 6.38 -11.39 15.89
CA GLU A 90 4.95 -11.51 16.07
C GLU A 90 4.59 -12.44 17.25
N ALA A 91 3.61 -12.03 18.04
CA ALA A 91 3.09 -12.80 19.17
C ALA A 91 1.55 -12.90 19.14
N SER A 92 0.92 -12.73 17.98
CA SER A 92 -0.54 -12.74 17.84
C SER A 92 -1.17 -14.12 18.10
N GLY A 93 -0.45 -15.18 17.78
CA GLY A 93 -0.96 -16.56 17.90
C GLY A 93 -2.04 -16.90 16.86
N THR A 94 -2.22 -16.08 15.83
CA THR A 94 -3.20 -16.34 14.76
C THR A 94 -2.73 -17.46 13.82
N GLU A 95 -3.67 -18.11 13.14
CA GLU A 95 -3.36 -19.18 12.17
C GLU A 95 -2.53 -18.67 10.97
N TYR A 96 -2.62 -17.38 10.67
CA TYR A 96 -1.89 -16.70 9.59
C TYR A 96 -0.72 -15.87 10.11
N ALA A 97 -0.26 -16.09 11.35
CA ALA A 97 0.91 -15.43 11.89
C ALA A 97 2.14 -15.57 10.97
N SER A 98 3.04 -14.61 11.07
CA SER A 98 4.29 -14.57 10.29
C SER A 98 5.07 -15.88 10.38
N VAL A 99 5.52 -16.38 9.25
CA VAL A 99 6.49 -17.49 9.15
C VAL A 99 7.92 -17.00 9.06
N ASN A 100 8.12 -15.69 8.94
CA ASN A 100 9.43 -15.06 8.90
C ASN A 100 9.82 -14.58 10.29
N GLU A 101 10.82 -15.22 10.88
CA GLU A 101 11.27 -14.86 12.24
C GLU A 101 11.67 -13.38 12.32
N ASN A 102 11.26 -12.73 13.42
CA ASN A 102 11.53 -11.32 13.70
C ASN A 102 11.07 -10.34 12.60
N ARG A 103 9.98 -10.66 11.91
CA ARG A 103 9.29 -9.75 10.98
C ARG A 103 7.78 -9.88 11.14
N ALA A 104 7.08 -8.75 11.21
CA ALA A 104 5.63 -8.75 11.33
C ALA A 104 4.99 -7.49 10.74
N HIS A 105 3.82 -7.62 10.13
CA HIS A 105 2.99 -6.50 9.70
C HIS A 105 2.21 -5.90 10.89
N ALA A 106 2.93 -5.33 11.87
CA ALA A 106 2.31 -4.74 13.05
C ALA A 106 1.75 -3.33 12.83
N CYS A 107 2.12 -2.66 11.73
CA CYS A 107 1.55 -1.37 11.34
C CYS A 107 0.34 -1.50 10.39
N GLY A 108 -0.01 -2.71 9.97
CA GLY A 108 -1.20 -2.96 9.13
C GLY A 108 -0.98 -2.80 7.63
N HIS A 109 0.27 -2.74 7.16
CA HIS A 109 0.56 -2.57 5.72
C HIS A 109 0.05 -3.74 4.86
N ASP A 110 -0.07 -4.94 5.41
CA ASP A 110 -0.77 -6.07 4.79
C ASP A 110 -2.24 -5.75 4.46
N GLY A 111 -2.90 -5.02 5.36
CA GLY A 111 -4.25 -4.48 5.16
C GLY A 111 -4.28 -3.38 4.10
N HIS A 112 -3.33 -2.44 4.14
CA HIS A 112 -3.24 -1.34 3.17
C HIS A 112 -3.03 -1.87 1.75
N MET A 113 -2.09 -2.82 1.56
CA MET A 113 -1.90 -3.51 0.28
C MET A 113 -3.17 -4.22 -0.19
N THR A 114 -3.88 -4.88 0.72
CA THR A 114 -5.12 -5.59 0.39
C THR A 114 -6.23 -4.63 -0.04
N VAL A 115 -6.36 -3.47 0.62
CA VAL A 115 -7.31 -2.42 0.21
C VAL A 115 -6.97 -1.90 -1.18
N ALA A 116 -5.69 -1.64 -1.46
CA ALA A 116 -5.23 -1.20 -2.77
C ALA A 116 -5.47 -2.26 -3.87
N LEU A 117 -5.22 -3.54 -3.58
CA LEU A 117 -5.54 -4.66 -4.48
C LEU A 117 -7.05 -4.77 -4.74
N GLY A 118 -7.87 -4.60 -3.71
CA GLY A 118 -9.33 -4.54 -3.86
C GLY A 118 -9.79 -3.40 -4.76
N ALA A 119 -9.20 -2.22 -4.61
CA ALA A 119 -9.45 -1.07 -5.49
C ALA A 119 -9.02 -1.36 -6.94
N CYS A 120 -7.83 -1.97 -7.15
CA CYS A 120 -7.38 -2.39 -8.48
C CYS A 120 -8.37 -3.35 -9.13
N ARG A 121 -8.81 -4.36 -8.40
CA ARG A 121 -9.76 -5.37 -8.88
C ARG A 121 -11.10 -4.75 -9.27
N PHE A 122 -11.64 -3.85 -8.45
CA PHE A 122 -12.87 -3.14 -8.75
C PHE A 122 -12.71 -2.26 -9.98
N LEU A 123 -11.73 -1.37 -10.00
CA LEU A 123 -11.51 -0.40 -11.07
C LEU A 123 -11.18 -1.09 -12.41
N ALA A 124 -10.44 -2.18 -12.41
CA ALA A 124 -10.14 -2.94 -13.62
C ALA A 124 -11.38 -3.54 -14.29
N SER A 125 -12.39 -3.92 -13.49
CA SER A 125 -13.67 -4.43 -13.99
C SER A 125 -14.74 -3.35 -14.21
N HIS A 126 -14.58 -2.17 -13.60
CA HIS A 126 -15.56 -1.07 -13.57
C HIS A 126 -14.94 0.23 -14.08
N ARG A 127 -14.84 0.34 -15.40
CA ARG A 127 -14.10 1.43 -16.08
C ARG A 127 -14.91 2.67 -16.40
N ASP A 128 -16.14 2.78 -15.91
CA ASP A 128 -17.01 3.93 -16.20
C ASP A 128 -16.65 5.14 -15.31
N PHE A 129 -15.41 5.60 -15.46
CA PHE A 129 -14.87 6.80 -14.88
C PHE A 129 -14.01 7.57 -15.88
N GLU A 130 -13.66 8.81 -15.54
CA GLU A 130 -12.85 9.70 -16.36
C GLU A 130 -11.42 9.78 -15.81
N GLY A 131 -10.43 9.81 -16.70
CA GLY A 131 -9.03 9.85 -16.36
C GLY A 131 -8.43 8.47 -16.08
N SER A 132 -7.40 8.44 -15.23
CA SER A 132 -6.68 7.22 -14.87
C SER A 132 -6.38 7.19 -13.38
N VAL A 133 -6.27 6.00 -12.85
CA VAL A 133 -5.83 5.78 -11.46
C VAL A 133 -4.46 5.09 -11.48
N ALA A 134 -3.50 5.69 -10.80
CA ALA A 134 -2.19 5.10 -10.54
C ALA A 134 -2.17 4.55 -9.11
N VAL A 135 -2.10 3.23 -8.96
CA VAL A 135 -2.03 2.59 -7.65
C VAL A 135 -0.57 2.32 -7.32
N ILE A 136 -0.09 2.97 -6.27
CA ILE A 136 1.32 3.05 -5.88
C ILE A 136 1.55 2.12 -4.70
N PHE A 137 2.29 1.03 -4.93
CA PHE A 137 2.77 0.13 -3.89
C PHE A 137 4.18 0.55 -3.51
N GLN A 138 4.30 1.18 -2.34
CA GLN A 138 5.53 1.83 -1.86
C GLN A 138 6.26 0.93 -0.87
N PRO A 139 7.54 0.55 -1.10
CA PRO A 139 8.39 -0.09 -0.10
C PRO A 139 9.00 0.93 0.86
N GLY A 140 9.47 0.47 2.03
CA GLY A 140 10.34 1.23 2.90
C GLY A 140 9.71 2.48 3.53
N GLU A 141 8.48 2.39 4.02
CA GLU A 141 7.84 3.46 4.78
C GLU A 141 8.47 3.59 6.17
N GLU A 142 8.76 2.47 6.82
CA GLU A 142 9.27 2.35 8.20
C GLU A 142 10.76 2.78 8.32
N GLY A 143 11.00 4.07 8.04
CA GLY A 143 12.32 4.70 8.22
C GLY A 143 13.31 4.56 7.06
N TYR A 144 12.93 3.96 5.93
CA TYR A 144 13.81 3.76 4.77
C TYR A 144 13.62 4.79 3.65
N ALA A 145 12.75 5.78 3.86
CA ALA A 145 12.46 6.86 2.91
C ALA A 145 12.05 6.39 1.50
N GLY A 146 11.30 5.27 1.40
CA GLY A 146 10.92 4.68 0.13
C GLY A 146 10.09 5.59 -0.76
N ALA A 147 9.22 6.44 -0.20
CA ALA A 147 8.48 7.44 -0.96
C ALA A 147 9.42 8.44 -1.65
N ARG A 148 10.45 8.93 -0.92
CA ARG A 148 11.47 9.82 -1.48
C ARG A 148 12.17 9.17 -2.66
N LEU A 149 12.60 7.91 -2.51
CA LEU A 149 13.22 7.16 -3.59
C LEU A 149 12.31 7.08 -4.83
N MET A 150 11.01 6.83 -4.66
CA MET A 150 10.07 6.78 -5.78
C MET A 150 9.97 8.13 -6.50
N VAL A 151 9.89 9.23 -5.75
CA VAL A 151 9.83 10.59 -6.29
C VAL A 151 11.14 10.92 -7.03
N GLU A 152 12.29 10.70 -6.42
CA GLU A 152 13.62 10.95 -7.02
C GLU A 152 13.88 10.10 -8.27
N ASN A 153 13.22 8.95 -8.40
CA ASN A 153 13.26 8.10 -9.59
C ASN A 153 12.15 8.42 -10.61
N GLY A 154 11.53 9.60 -10.52
CA GLY A 154 10.68 10.14 -11.58
C GLY A 154 9.22 9.66 -11.55
N LEU A 155 8.67 9.32 -10.38
CA LEU A 155 7.27 8.90 -10.27
C LEU A 155 6.30 9.92 -10.86
N PHE A 156 6.42 11.19 -10.46
CA PHE A 156 5.51 12.24 -10.88
C PHE A 156 5.88 12.85 -12.24
N GLU A 157 7.11 12.67 -12.71
CA GLU A 157 7.52 13.02 -14.06
C GLU A 157 6.91 12.06 -15.09
N LYS A 158 6.75 10.79 -14.70
CA LYS A 158 6.19 9.77 -15.58
C LYS A 158 4.67 9.77 -15.60
N PHE A 159 4.04 9.97 -14.45
CA PHE A 159 2.59 9.91 -14.32
C PHE A 159 2.04 11.28 -13.92
N PRO A 160 1.07 11.86 -14.67
CA PRO A 160 0.48 13.15 -14.38
C PRO A 160 -0.53 13.08 -13.21
N ILE A 161 -0.07 12.60 -12.06
CA ILE A 161 -0.87 12.43 -10.84
C ILE A 161 -1.08 13.82 -10.23
N ALA A 162 -2.32 14.26 -10.13
CA ALA A 162 -2.71 15.54 -9.56
C ALA A 162 -2.85 15.50 -8.04
N GLU A 163 -3.28 14.36 -7.51
CA GLU A 163 -3.52 14.16 -6.07
C GLU A 163 -3.31 12.69 -5.69
N VAL A 164 -2.84 12.45 -4.47
CA VAL A 164 -2.61 11.10 -3.94
C VAL A 164 -3.42 10.89 -2.67
N TYR A 165 -4.13 9.78 -2.62
CA TYR A 165 -4.86 9.32 -1.45
C TYR A 165 -4.20 8.09 -0.85
N ALA A 166 -4.18 8.02 0.48
CA ALA A 166 -3.74 6.85 1.24
C ALA A 166 -4.70 6.61 2.40
N THR A 167 -4.80 5.38 2.84
CA THR A 167 -5.50 4.99 4.06
C THR A 167 -4.51 4.39 5.04
N HIS A 168 -4.74 4.58 6.33
CA HIS A 168 -3.98 3.93 7.39
C HIS A 168 -4.92 3.23 8.36
N CYS A 169 -4.52 2.03 8.82
CA CYS A 169 -5.24 1.34 9.89
C CYS A 169 -5.10 2.12 11.19
N GLU A 170 -6.23 2.46 11.82
CA GLU A 170 -6.27 3.22 13.07
C GLU A 170 -6.97 2.39 14.16
N PRO A 171 -6.23 1.81 15.11
CA PRO A 171 -6.80 0.90 16.10
C PRO A 171 -7.70 1.57 17.14
N THR A 172 -7.71 2.89 17.22
CA THR A 172 -8.58 3.66 18.12
C THR A 172 -9.97 3.91 17.56
N LEU A 173 -10.18 3.64 16.26
CA LEU A 173 -11.48 3.74 15.60
C LEU A 173 -12.19 2.39 15.58
N GLU A 174 -13.51 2.41 15.74
CA GLU A 174 -14.33 1.21 15.60
C GLU A 174 -14.38 0.72 14.14
N VAL A 175 -14.60 -0.57 13.94
CA VAL A 175 -14.74 -1.16 12.61
C VAL A 175 -15.87 -0.48 11.82
N GLY A 176 -15.54 -0.01 10.62
CA GLY A 176 -16.46 0.71 9.75
C GLY A 176 -16.42 2.23 9.91
N GLN A 177 -15.64 2.75 10.85
CA GLN A 177 -15.38 4.19 10.96
C GLN A 177 -14.20 4.60 10.08
N ILE A 178 -14.29 5.79 9.51
CA ILE A 178 -13.21 6.43 8.75
C ILE A 178 -12.97 7.79 9.37
N GLY A 179 -11.76 8.00 9.89
CA GLY A 179 -11.29 9.30 10.35
C GLY A 179 -10.75 10.12 9.18
N ILE A 180 -11.21 11.36 9.05
CA ILE A 180 -10.71 12.33 8.09
C ILE A 180 -10.65 13.71 8.75
N ASP A 181 -9.58 14.45 8.48
CA ASP A 181 -9.41 15.82 8.96
C ASP A 181 -8.97 16.71 7.80
N PRO A 182 -9.51 17.92 7.66
CA PRO A 182 -9.09 18.86 6.61
C PRO A 182 -7.68 19.44 6.82
N GLY A 183 -7.08 19.19 8.00
CA GLY A 183 -5.73 19.62 8.34
C GLY A 183 -4.69 18.51 8.24
N TYR A 184 -3.61 18.64 9.02
CA TYR A 184 -2.56 17.63 9.10
C TYR A 184 -3.01 16.48 10.02
N ILE A 185 -3.15 15.28 9.47
CA ILE A 185 -3.50 14.08 10.23
C ILE A 185 -2.25 13.42 10.83
N MET A 186 -1.14 13.41 10.07
CA MET A 186 0.12 12.77 10.47
C MET A 186 1.13 13.82 10.93
N ALA A 187 1.84 13.52 12.02
CA ALA A 187 2.94 14.35 12.51
C ALA A 187 4.22 14.14 11.67
N ALA A 188 5.09 15.14 11.66
CA ALA A 188 6.46 14.97 11.19
C ALA A 188 7.27 14.17 12.21
N ALA A 189 8.23 13.37 11.74
CA ALA A 189 9.16 12.63 12.59
C ALA A 189 10.60 12.95 12.21
N ASP A 190 11.41 13.25 13.23
CA ASP A 190 12.85 13.47 13.11
C ASP A 190 13.58 12.46 13.98
N VAL A 191 14.68 11.91 13.48
CA VAL A 191 15.55 10.99 14.23
C VAL A 191 16.89 11.65 14.43
N PHE A 192 17.36 11.67 15.69
CA PHE A 192 18.69 12.16 16.04
C PHE A 192 19.41 11.17 16.96
N SER A 193 20.73 11.13 16.88
CA SER A 193 21.59 10.33 17.75
C SER A 193 22.49 11.23 18.58
N ILE A 194 22.68 10.86 19.84
CA ILE A 194 23.64 11.52 20.73
C ILE A 194 24.63 10.46 21.23
N ASP A 195 25.89 10.60 20.82
CA ASP A 195 26.97 9.73 21.27
C ASP A 195 27.76 10.43 22.36
N VAL A 196 27.78 9.85 23.55
CA VAL A 196 28.55 10.37 24.70
C VAL A 196 29.73 9.46 24.99
N THR A 197 30.93 9.97 24.76
CA THR A 197 32.18 9.26 25.09
C THR A 197 32.80 9.86 26.32
N GLY A 198 32.89 9.05 27.37
CA GLY A 198 33.52 9.46 28.64
C GLY A 198 34.72 8.58 28.99
N ARG A 199 35.54 9.04 29.97
CA ARG A 199 36.49 8.15 30.64
C ARG A 199 35.76 7.47 31.78
N GLY A 200 35.84 6.14 31.81
CA GLY A 200 35.41 5.38 32.97
C GLY A 200 36.19 5.76 34.23
N GLY A 201 35.51 5.83 35.34
CA GLY A 201 36.13 6.07 36.66
C GLY A 201 36.63 4.76 37.25
#